data_1ce858fa29dfb2ba0e3d1c42913976eb
#
_entry.id   1ce858fa29dfb2ba0e3d1c42913976eb
#
_cell.length_a   1.000
_cell.length_b   1.000
_cell.length_c   1.000
_cell.angle_alpha   90.00
_cell.angle_beta   90.00
_cell.angle_gamma   90.00
#
_symmetry.space_group_name_H-M   'P 1'
#
loop_
_entity.id
_entity.type
_entity.pdbx_description
1 polymer ?
#
loop_
_entity_poly.entity_id
_entity_poly.type
_entity_poly.pdbx_seq_one_letter_code
_entity_poly.pdbx_strand_id
1 'polypeptide(L)'
;MKFIKTFFTRLLMGANIATILLLWASCGVTYLSPEWHPHITLLSLAFPAFLLANLCFVFLWLIFKAKWVWVPILGFGCCFSFVRDYFPINLRSTPPDSTLTVLSYNTMSFGGKDAKLEDGQNIVINHILGNDADIICLQESYKFSTYRPQFEAAGYECVDFREFALCSRLPIVSADTLALSKRTAHCLRAFLMDGADTIMLINQHLESNRLSQEVKSAYAEALGKHERDSMRKGIEPVIDLLATAWPLRALQTDSIQALIDEWLPRPVILCGDFNDTPISYSHRVLTSRLSSAFRESGNGLGFTFHTKGFPVRIDHILFSGDRWKSYETTVCDTITYSDHFPITTKLAKKEPQISKNR
;
A
#
# COMPACT_ATOMS: atom_id res chain seq x y z
N MET A 1 -26.11 38.23 -23.09
CA MET A 1 -24.80 37.53 -23.09
C MET A 1 -24.02 37.66 -21.77
N LYS A 2 -23.82 38.85 -21.16
CA LYS A 2 -23.06 38.99 -19.89
C LYS A 2 -23.69 38.21 -18.74
N PHE A 3 -25.03 38.25 -18.57
CA PHE A 3 -25.73 37.50 -17.52
C PHE A 3 -25.51 35.99 -17.62
N ILE A 4 -25.67 35.40 -18.81
CA ILE A 4 -25.47 33.97 -19.07
C ILE A 4 -24.02 33.54 -18.74
N LYS A 5 -23.02 34.33 -19.18
CA LYS A 5 -21.60 34.07 -18.86
C LYS A 5 -21.32 34.09 -17.35
N THR A 6 -21.95 35.02 -16.63
CA THR A 6 -21.80 35.15 -15.19
C THR A 6 -22.47 33.97 -14.46
N PHE A 7 -23.66 33.58 -14.89
CA PHE A 7 -24.38 32.45 -14.35
C PHE A 7 -23.57 31.14 -14.49
N PHE A 8 -23.11 30.83 -15.71
CA PHE A 8 -22.27 29.64 -15.94
C PHE A 8 -20.97 29.64 -15.14
N THR A 9 -20.33 30.81 -15.00
CA THR A 9 -19.11 30.91 -14.18
C THR A 9 -19.38 30.60 -12.70
N ARG A 10 -20.50 31.10 -12.15
CA ARG A 10 -20.90 30.81 -10.76
C ARG A 10 -21.25 29.35 -10.56
N LEU A 11 -21.94 28.74 -11.52
CA LEU A 11 -22.26 27.31 -11.50
C LEU A 11 -20.99 26.45 -11.50
N LEU A 12 -20.07 26.72 -12.42
CA LEU A 12 -18.79 26.00 -12.49
C LEU A 12 -17.94 26.21 -11.22
N MET A 13 -17.96 27.40 -10.64
CA MET A 13 -17.27 27.69 -9.38
C MET A 13 -17.89 26.88 -8.24
N GLY A 14 -19.22 26.83 -8.16
CA GLY A 14 -19.91 26.00 -7.15
C GLY A 14 -19.57 24.51 -7.29
N ALA A 15 -19.53 23.99 -8.53
CA ALA A 15 -19.13 22.60 -8.79
C ALA A 15 -17.66 22.36 -8.40
N ASN A 16 -16.74 23.28 -8.70
CA ASN A 16 -15.34 23.15 -8.32
C ASN A 16 -15.17 23.16 -6.78
N ILE A 17 -15.85 24.05 -6.07
CA ILE A 17 -15.82 24.08 -4.59
C ILE A 17 -16.37 22.76 -4.03
N ALA A 18 -17.47 22.25 -4.58
CA ALA A 18 -18.03 20.96 -4.15
C ALA A 18 -17.04 19.81 -4.33
N THR A 19 -16.32 19.74 -5.47
CA THR A 19 -15.30 18.68 -5.68
C THR A 19 -14.10 18.85 -4.75
N ILE A 20 -13.70 20.07 -4.40
CA ILE A 20 -12.66 20.32 -3.39
C ILE A 20 -13.11 19.85 -2.02
N LEU A 21 -14.32 20.15 -1.60
CA LEU A 21 -14.86 19.70 -0.31
C LEU A 21 -14.95 18.18 -0.23
N LEU A 22 -15.35 17.51 -1.31
CA LEU A 22 -15.37 16.05 -1.40
C LEU A 22 -13.95 15.45 -1.37
N LEU A 23 -12.97 16.10 -2.04
CA LEU A 23 -11.57 15.70 -1.97
C LEU A 23 -11.04 15.81 -0.53
N TRP A 24 -11.31 16.90 0.16
CA TRP A 24 -10.90 17.07 1.56
C TRP A 24 -11.60 16.10 2.50
N ALA A 25 -12.90 15.87 2.29
CA ALA A 25 -13.65 14.88 3.05
C ALA A 25 -13.10 13.45 2.85
N SER A 26 -12.68 13.11 1.63
CA SER A 26 -12.06 11.81 1.35
C SER A 26 -10.71 11.62 2.07
N CYS A 27 -9.97 12.70 2.31
CA CYS A 27 -8.79 12.69 3.17
C CYS A 27 -9.18 12.63 4.66
N GLY A 28 -10.15 13.46 5.06
CA GLY A 28 -10.59 13.57 6.46
C GLY A 28 -11.15 12.29 7.05
N VAL A 29 -11.85 11.49 6.24
CA VAL A 29 -12.44 10.23 6.70
C VAL A 29 -11.37 9.21 7.13
N THR A 30 -10.14 9.30 6.65
CA THR A 30 -9.04 8.41 7.06
C THR A 30 -8.64 8.58 8.54
N TYR A 31 -9.08 9.67 9.20
CA TYR A 31 -8.87 9.91 10.62
C TYR A 31 -9.95 9.27 11.51
N LEU A 32 -11.02 8.75 10.91
CA LEU A 32 -12.11 8.11 11.61
C LEU A 32 -11.93 6.60 11.53
N SER A 33 -12.02 5.92 12.68
CA SER A 33 -11.98 4.46 12.69
C SER A 33 -13.18 3.90 11.94
N PRO A 34 -12.96 2.99 10.96
CA PRO A 34 -14.05 2.30 10.25
C PRO A 34 -14.98 1.49 11.14
N GLU A 35 -14.59 1.19 12.39
CA GLU A 35 -15.44 0.49 13.37
C GLU A 35 -16.73 1.24 13.66
N TRP A 36 -16.67 2.58 13.60
CA TRP A 36 -17.82 3.41 13.95
C TRP A 36 -18.81 3.54 12.79
N HIS A 37 -18.28 3.73 11.57
CA HIS A 37 -19.08 3.95 10.37
C HIS A 37 -18.35 3.41 9.12
N PRO A 38 -18.39 2.09 8.85
CA PRO A 38 -17.63 1.50 7.75
C PRO A 38 -18.00 2.07 6.37
N HIS A 39 -19.27 2.44 6.13
CA HIS A 39 -19.69 2.99 4.83
C HIS A 39 -19.10 4.38 4.54
N ILE A 40 -18.73 5.18 5.56
CA ILE A 40 -18.08 6.49 5.34
C ILE A 40 -16.69 6.28 4.71
N THR A 41 -16.03 5.15 4.97
CA THR A 41 -14.73 4.79 4.42
C THR A 41 -14.76 4.70 2.88
N LEU A 42 -15.93 4.47 2.25
CA LEU A 42 -16.10 4.56 0.79
C LEU A 42 -15.64 5.91 0.21
N LEU A 43 -15.73 6.97 1.01
CA LEU A 43 -15.32 8.29 0.55
C LEU A 43 -13.80 8.35 0.32
N SER A 44 -12.99 7.66 1.13
CA SER A 44 -11.54 7.58 0.90
C SER A 44 -11.21 6.77 -0.36
N LEU A 45 -11.98 5.76 -0.69
CA LEU A 45 -11.82 4.99 -1.92
C LEU A 45 -12.13 5.84 -3.17
N ALA A 46 -13.01 6.85 -3.04
CA ALA A 46 -13.33 7.80 -4.11
C ALA A 46 -12.29 8.93 -4.30
N PHE A 47 -11.24 8.99 -3.46
CA PHE A 47 -10.19 10.00 -3.54
C PHE A 47 -9.64 10.21 -4.96
N PRO A 48 -9.24 9.17 -5.74
CA PRO A 48 -8.69 9.36 -7.07
C PRO A 48 -9.68 10.02 -8.04
N ALA A 49 -10.97 9.75 -7.92
CA ALA A 49 -11.99 10.38 -8.74
C ALA A 49 -12.10 11.90 -8.42
N PHE A 50 -12.11 12.26 -7.14
CA PHE A 50 -12.14 13.68 -6.75
C PHE A 50 -10.83 14.40 -7.08
N LEU A 51 -9.69 13.70 -6.98
CA LEU A 51 -8.38 14.22 -7.40
C LEU A 51 -8.39 14.56 -8.89
N LEU A 52 -8.85 13.61 -9.73
CA LEU A 52 -8.98 13.82 -11.18
C LEU A 52 -9.95 14.93 -11.53
N ALA A 53 -11.12 14.99 -10.88
CA ALA A 53 -12.11 16.05 -11.10
C ALA A 53 -11.53 17.43 -10.79
N ASN A 54 -10.78 17.59 -9.69
CA ASN A 54 -10.10 18.86 -9.37
C ASN A 54 -9.00 19.20 -10.39
N LEU A 55 -8.26 18.20 -10.90
CA LEU A 55 -7.29 18.42 -11.98
C LEU A 55 -7.98 18.92 -13.26
N CYS A 56 -9.13 18.36 -13.61
CA CYS A 56 -9.93 18.85 -14.73
C CYS A 56 -10.35 20.32 -14.53
N PHE A 57 -10.69 20.74 -13.30
CA PHE A 57 -10.97 22.14 -13.02
C PHE A 57 -9.76 23.07 -13.16
N VAL A 58 -8.53 22.59 -12.89
CA VAL A 58 -7.31 23.37 -13.18
C VAL A 58 -7.27 23.70 -14.67
N PHE A 59 -7.37 22.70 -15.55
CA PHE A 59 -7.35 22.92 -17.01
C PHE A 59 -8.53 23.77 -17.49
N LEU A 60 -9.73 23.52 -16.95
CA LEU A 60 -10.92 24.29 -17.30
C LEU A 60 -10.73 25.78 -16.99
N TRP A 61 -10.23 26.13 -15.81
CA TRP A 61 -10.00 27.52 -15.45
C TRP A 61 -8.86 28.14 -16.24
N LEU A 62 -7.81 27.43 -16.57
CA LEU A 62 -6.74 27.93 -17.44
C LEU A 62 -7.28 28.36 -18.83
N ILE A 63 -8.20 27.56 -19.39
CA ILE A 63 -8.78 27.84 -20.72
C ILE A 63 -9.82 28.98 -20.66
N PHE A 64 -10.75 28.95 -19.70
CA PHE A 64 -11.89 29.86 -19.71
C PHE A 64 -11.70 31.13 -18.89
N LYS A 65 -11.02 31.07 -17.72
CA LYS A 65 -10.79 32.18 -16.80
C LYS A 65 -9.61 31.93 -15.88
N ALA A 66 -8.40 32.08 -16.39
CA ALA A 66 -7.14 31.80 -15.68
C ALA A 66 -7.05 32.40 -14.27
N LYS A 67 -7.71 33.54 -14.00
CA LYS A 67 -7.73 34.13 -12.66
C LYS A 67 -8.38 33.27 -11.58
N TRP A 68 -9.10 32.17 -11.91
CA TRP A 68 -9.73 31.25 -10.96
C TRP A 68 -8.95 29.94 -10.78
N VAL A 69 -7.83 29.74 -11.48
CA VAL A 69 -7.02 28.54 -11.40
C VAL A 69 -6.48 28.26 -9.99
N TRP A 70 -6.28 29.33 -9.20
CA TRP A 70 -5.80 29.19 -7.83
C TRP A 70 -6.78 28.42 -6.91
N VAL A 71 -8.09 28.38 -7.25
CA VAL A 71 -9.10 27.70 -6.43
C VAL A 71 -8.85 26.20 -6.35
N PRO A 72 -8.78 25.43 -7.47
CA PRO A 72 -8.41 24.03 -7.40
C PRO A 72 -6.96 23.81 -6.92
N ILE A 73 -6.01 24.73 -7.20
CA ILE A 73 -4.63 24.63 -6.67
C ILE A 73 -4.62 24.70 -5.15
N LEU A 74 -5.42 25.56 -4.54
CA LEU A 74 -5.58 25.59 -3.08
C LEU A 74 -6.17 24.28 -2.56
N GLY A 75 -7.14 23.69 -3.29
CA GLY A 75 -7.69 22.38 -3.00
C GLY A 75 -6.61 21.30 -2.89
N PHE A 76 -5.69 21.24 -3.86
CA PHE A 76 -4.54 20.33 -3.82
C PHE A 76 -3.56 20.65 -2.68
N GLY A 77 -3.29 21.92 -2.42
CA GLY A 77 -2.35 22.37 -1.38
C GLY A 77 -2.74 21.84 0.00
N CYS A 78 -4.04 21.90 0.35
CA CYS A 78 -4.55 21.43 1.64
C CYS A 78 -4.49 19.91 1.82
N CYS A 79 -4.48 19.14 0.73
CA CYS A 79 -4.36 17.67 0.78
C CYS A 79 -3.06 17.13 0.16
N PHE A 80 -2.03 17.99 0.02
CA PHE A 80 -0.78 17.65 -0.67
C PHE A 80 -0.09 16.40 -0.11
N SER A 81 -0.15 16.18 1.20
CA SER A 81 0.38 14.96 1.82
C SER A 81 -0.29 13.71 1.27
N PHE A 82 -1.62 13.70 1.18
CA PHE A 82 -2.40 12.58 0.63
C PHE A 82 -2.15 12.38 -0.87
N VAL A 83 -2.01 13.49 -1.62
CA VAL A 83 -1.63 13.42 -3.04
C VAL A 83 -0.28 12.73 -3.19
N ARG A 84 0.71 13.06 -2.35
CA ARG A 84 2.02 12.40 -2.33
C ARG A 84 1.96 10.94 -1.87
N ASP A 85 1.06 10.59 -0.98
CA ASP A 85 0.86 9.19 -0.59
C ASP A 85 0.27 8.36 -1.75
N TYR A 86 -0.66 8.95 -2.50
CA TYR A 86 -1.35 8.28 -3.60
C TYR A 86 -0.52 8.25 -4.89
N PHE A 87 0.05 9.39 -5.28
CA PHE A 87 0.82 9.57 -6.52
C PHE A 87 2.11 10.35 -6.22
N PRO A 88 3.12 9.70 -5.65
CA PRO A 88 4.39 10.36 -5.41
C PRO A 88 5.12 10.64 -6.71
N ILE A 89 5.85 11.77 -6.73
CA ILE A 89 6.80 12.13 -7.78
C ILE A 89 8.12 12.41 -7.07
N ASN A 90 9.10 11.54 -7.27
CA ASN A 90 10.42 11.64 -6.67
C ASN A 90 11.49 11.69 -7.76
N LEU A 91 12.47 12.56 -7.57
CA LEU A 91 13.67 12.55 -8.40
C LEU A 91 14.50 11.32 -8.07
N ARG A 92 15.02 10.67 -9.09
CA ARG A 92 15.93 9.54 -8.88
C ARG A 92 17.17 10.01 -8.13
N SER A 93 17.53 9.33 -7.09
CA SER A 93 18.77 9.52 -6.34
C SER A 93 19.51 8.18 -6.29
N THR A 94 20.81 8.23 -6.51
CA THR A 94 21.64 7.02 -6.42
C THR A 94 21.70 6.56 -4.96
N PRO A 95 21.40 5.30 -4.67
CA PRO A 95 21.59 4.75 -3.34
C PRO A 95 23.09 4.70 -3.02
N PRO A 96 23.48 4.82 -1.74
CA PRO A 96 24.85 4.57 -1.32
C PRO A 96 25.21 3.08 -1.47
N ASP A 97 26.50 2.75 -1.41
CA ASP A 97 26.99 1.37 -1.60
C ASP A 97 26.42 0.38 -0.56
N SER A 98 26.18 0.85 0.67
CA SER A 98 25.61 0.03 1.73
C SER A 98 24.12 0.32 1.89
N THR A 99 23.30 -0.60 1.42
CA THR A 99 21.83 -0.57 1.57
C THR A 99 21.31 -1.93 2.00
N LEU A 100 20.18 -1.92 2.69
CA LEU A 100 19.39 -3.11 3.02
C LEU A 100 18.23 -3.19 2.01
N THR A 101 18.25 -4.18 1.14
CA THR A 101 17.19 -4.39 0.14
C THR A 101 16.07 -5.23 0.76
N VAL A 102 14.85 -4.69 0.74
CA VAL A 102 13.65 -5.35 1.29
C VAL A 102 12.68 -5.62 0.16
N LEU A 103 12.19 -6.88 0.06
CA LEU A 103 11.15 -7.32 -0.86
C LEU A 103 9.93 -7.78 -0.08
N SER A 104 8.73 -7.34 -0.49
CA SER A 104 7.44 -7.85 0.00
C SER A 104 6.60 -8.35 -1.16
N TYR A 105 6.00 -9.54 -1.02
CA TYR A 105 5.22 -10.16 -2.09
C TYR A 105 4.13 -11.09 -1.55
N ASN A 106 2.87 -10.79 -1.87
CA ASN A 106 1.79 -11.76 -1.75
C ASN A 106 1.87 -12.73 -2.93
N THR A 107 2.25 -13.97 -2.67
CA THR A 107 2.63 -14.94 -3.70
C THR A 107 1.48 -15.75 -4.27
N MET A 108 0.27 -15.64 -3.69
CA MET A 108 -0.86 -16.50 -4.07
C MET A 108 -0.45 -17.97 -4.19
N SER A 109 0.19 -18.51 -3.13
CA SER A 109 0.74 -19.87 -3.09
C SER A 109 1.76 -20.15 -4.21
N PHE A 110 2.64 -19.18 -4.52
CA PHE A 110 3.66 -19.23 -5.57
C PHE A 110 3.08 -19.46 -6.97
N GLY A 111 2.02 -18.68 -7.30
CA GLY A 111 1.34 -18.75 -8.58
C GLY A 111 0.33 -19.91 -8.71
N GLY A 112 0.05 -20.59 -7.62
CA GLY A 112 -0.98 -21.63 -7.54
C GLY A 112 -0.76 -22.77 -8.54
N LYS A 113 -1.81 -23.11 -9.33
CA LYS A 113 -1.76 -24.14 -10.36
C LYS A 113 -1.19 -23.63 -11.69
N ASP A 114 -1.15 -22.33 -11.87
CA ASP A 114 -0.75 -21.67 -13.12
C ASP A 114 0.74 -21.35 -13.17
N ALA A 115 1.46 -21.57 -12.04
CA ALA A 115 2.91 -21.37 -11.99
C ALA A 115 3.62 -22.31 -12.96
N LYS A 116 4.35 -21.71 -13.89
CA LYS A 116 5.19 -22.48 -14.84
C LYS A 116 6.48 -22.92 -14.14
N LEU A 117 7.00 -24.05 -14.62
CA LEU A 117 8.35 -24.47 -14.28
C LEU A 117 9.28 -23.95 -15.39
N GLU A 118 10.34 -23.28 -14.97
CA GLU A 118 11.45 -22.86 -15.83
C GLU A 118 12.69 -23.60 -15.33
N ASP A 119 13.30 -24.39 -16.19
CA ASP A 119 14.41 -25.30 -15.84
C ASP A 119 14.12 -26.20 -14.61
N GLY A 120 12.86 -26.64 -14.48
CA GLY A 120 12.41 -27.47 -13.36
C GLY A 120 12.14 -26.72 -12.05
N GLN A 121 12.28 -25.37 -12.04
CA GLN A 121 12.03 -24.54 -10.88
C GLN A 121 10.77 -23.67 -11.09
N ASN A 122 10.12 -23.30 -9.99
CA ASN A 122 8.97 -22.40 -10.02
C ASN A 122 9.43 -20.98 -10.41
N ILE A 123 8.85 -20.43 -11.46
CA ILE A 123 9.24 -19.12 -12.01
C ILE A 123 9.08 -17.99 -10.97
N VAL A 124 8.11 -18.10 -10.05
CA VAL A 124 7.92 -17.11 -8.97
C VAL A 124 9.11 -17.13 -8.01
N ILE A 125 9.60 -18.33 -7.68
CA ILE A 125 10.80 -18.51 -6.82
C ILE A 125 12.04 -17.93 -7.51
N ASN A 126 12.24 -18.26 -8.80
CA ASN A 126 13.36 -17.72 -9.58
C ASN A 126 13.33 -16.18 -9.59
N HIS A 127 12.15 -15.60 -9.77
CA HIS A 127 11.98 -14.15 -9.74
C HIS A 127 12.32 -13.57 -8.35
N ILE A 128 11.81 -14.17 -7.27
CA ILE A 128 12.09 -13.70 -5.91
C ILE A 128 13.60 -13.75 -5.61
N LEU A 129 14.25 -14.87 -5.89
CA LEU A 129 15.69 -15.03 -5.66
C LEU A 129 16.53 -14.14 -6.57
N GLY A 130 16.09 -13.92 -7.82
CA GLY A 130 16.76 -13.04 -8.77
C GLY A 130 16.75 -11.55 -8.40
N ASN A 131 15.90 -11.12 -7.46
CA ASN A 131 15.92 -9.76 -6.92
C ASN A 131 17.08 -9.50 -5.96
N ASP A 132 17.75 -10.56 -5.46
CA ASP A 132 18.89 -10.47 -4.55
C ASP A 132 18.63 -9.59 -3.30
N ALA A 133 17.41 -9.68 -2.76
CA ALA A 133 17.01 -8.88 -1.62
C ALA A 133 17.62 -9.44 -0.31
N ASP A 134 17.99 -8.58 0.63
CA ASP A 134 18.52 -8.99 1.94
C ASP A 134 17.42 -9.52 2.86
N ILE A 135 16.20 -8.98 2.72
CA ILE A 135 15.01 -9.37 3.48
C ILE A 135 13.87 -9.63 2.50
N ILE A 136 13.26 -10.79 2.60
CA ILE A 136 12.14 -11.24 1.76
C ILE A 136 10.95 -11.58 2.67
N CYS A 137 9.87 -10.82 2.55
CA CYS A 137 8.61 -11.01 3.26
C CYS A 137 7.55 -11.53 2.30
N LEU A 138 7.06 -12.74 2.54
CA LEU A 138 6.06 -13.38 1.68
C LEU A 138 4.74 -13.54 2.42
N GLN A 139 3.63 -13.27 1.73
CA GLN A 139 2.28 -13.50 2.19
C GLN A 139 1.62 -14.54 1.26
N GLU A 140 0.57 -15.21 1.75
CA GLU A 140 -0.07 -16.35 1.09
C GLU A 140 0.92 -17.42 0.63
N SER A 141 1.96 -17.64 1.42
CA SER A 141 3.07 -18.56 1.09
C SER A 141 2.85 -19.98 1.64
N TYR A 142 1.63 -20.51 1.57
CA TYR A 142 1.22 -21.81 2.16
C TYR A 142 2.08 -23.02 1.78
N LYS A 143 2.79 -22.96 0.65
CA LYS A 143 3.69 -24.03 0.17
C LYS A 143 5.17 -23.72 0.41
N PHE A 144 5.49 -22.74 1.24
CA PHE A 144 6.87 -22.30 1.44
C PHE A 144 7.81 -23.43 1.84
N SER A 145 7.38 -24.35 2.71
CA SER A 145 8.20 -25.49 3.15
C SER A 145 8.75 -26.33 1.99
N THR A 146 8.03 -26.41 0.86
CA THR A 146 8.49 -27.10 -0.36
C THR A 146 9.67 -26.37 -1.01
N TYR A 147 9.71 -25.05 -0.92
CA TYR A 147 10.69 -24.19 -1.59
C TYR A 147 11.79 -23.69 -0.67
N ARG A 148 11.63 -23.83 0.66
CA ARG A 148 12.62 -23.44 1.68
C ARG A 148 14.07 -23.84 1.33
N PRO A 149 14.37 -25.11 0.87
CA PRO A 149 15.74 -25.47 0.56
C PRO A 149 16.41 -24.62 -0.51
N GLN A 150 15.62 -24.05 -1.43
CA GLN A 150 16.16 -23.15 -2.50
C GLN A 150 16.60 -21.80 -1.91
N PHE A 151 15.85 -21.26 -0.95
CA PHE A 151 16.22 -20.04 -0.25
C PHE A 151 17.43 -20.26 0.67
N GLU A 152 17.46 -21.38 1.39
CA GLU A 152 18.61 -21.73 2.24
C GLU A 152 19.88 -21.96 1.42
N ALA A 153 19.78 -22.60 0.24
CA ALA A 153 20.89 -22.76 -0.69
C ALA A 153 21.39 -21.43 -1.27
N ALA A 154 20.50 -20.41 -1.34
CA ALA A 154 20.83 -19.05 -1.74
C ALA A 154 21.38 -18.18 -0.57
N GLY A 155 21.61 -18.79 0.61
CA GLY A 155 22.24 -18.15 1.77
C GLY A 155 21.27 -17.41 2.69
N TYR A 156 19.97 -17.72 2.65
CA TYR A 156 19.00 -17.13 3.57
C TYR A 156 18.75 -18.01 4.79
N GLU A 157 18.61 -17.39 5.94
CA GLU A 157 17.94 -17.96 7.09
C GLU A 157 16.43 -17.74 6.94
N CYS A 158 15.61 -18.80 7.07
CA CYS A 158 14.17 -18.70 6.80
C CYS A 158 13.33 -19.16 7.98
N VAL A 159 12.26 -18.44 8.24
CA VAL A 159 11.18 -18.83 9.15
C VAL A 159 9.84 -18.72 8.43
N ASP A 160 8.95 -19.68 8.68
CA ASP A 160 7.59 -19.62 8.12
C ASP A 160 6.56 -20.03 9.17
N PHE A 161 5.39 -19.44 9.02
CA PHE A 161 4.23 -19.78 9.83
C PHE A 161 2.95 -19.56 9.01
N ARG A 162 2.22 -20.66 8.79
CA ARG A 162 0.96 -20.65 8.00
C ARG A 162 1.15 -20.03 6.61
N GLU A 163 0.62 -18.83 6.42
CA GLU A 163 0.63 -18.07 5.17
C GLU A 163 1.82 -17.11 5.03
N PHE A 164 2.65 -16.99 6.07
CA PHE A 164 3.80 -16.11 6.08
C PHE A 164 5.09 -16.88 5.93
N ALA A 165 6.01 -16.31 5.14
CA ALA A 165 7.41 -16.68 5.19
C ALA A 165 8.28 -15.43 5.25
N LEU A 166 9.38 -15.52 5.97
CA LEU A 166 10.45 -14.54 6.04
C LEU A 166 11.75 -15.26 5.72
N CYS A 167 12.50 -14.72 4.75
CA CYS A 167 13.86 -15.14 4.49
C CYS A 167 14.77 -13.92 4.64
N SER A 168 15.88 -14.07 5.35
CA SER A 168 16.79 -12.99 5.70
C SER A 168 18.24 -13.41 5.54
N ARG A 169 19.09 -12.51 5.03
CA ARG A 169 20.55 -12.62 5.09
C ARG A 169 21.10 -12.08 6.40
N LEU A 170 20.30 -11.27 7.11
CA LEU A 170 20.61 -10.89 8.48
C LEU A 170 20.21 -12.03 9.42
N PRO A 171 21.00 -12.31 10.49
CA PRO A 171 20.67 -13.34 11.46
C PRO A 171 19.31 -13.09 12.11
N ILE A 172 18.47 -14.13 12.19
CA ILE A 172 17.17 -14.09 12.85
C ILE A 172 17.37 -14.47 14.32
N VAL A 173 17.29 -13.48 15.21
CA VAL A 173 17.47 -13.70 16.66
C VAL A 173 16.30 -14.49 17.23
N SER A 174 15.10 -14.12 16.85
CA SER A 174 13.86 -14.82 17.22
C SER A 174 12.74 -14.44 16.26
N ALA A 175 11.75 -15.30 16.16
CA ALA A 175 10.53 -15.04 15.41
C ALA A 175 9.34 -15.64 16.14
N ASP A 176 8.21 -14.94 16.10
CA ASP A 176 6.93 -15.40 16.64
C ASP A 176 5.77 -14.93 15.77
N THR A 177 4.58 -15.35 16.11
CA THR A 177 3.35 -14.90 15.46
C THR A 177 2.41 -14.30 16.47
N LEU A 178 1.80 -13.21 16.08
CA LEU A 178 0.85 -12.48 16.90
C LEU A 178 -0.54 -12.55 16.29
N ALA A 179 -1.53 -12.89 17.12
CA ALA A 179 -2.92 -12.80 16.73
C ALA A 179 -3.34 -11.33 16.79
N LEU A 180 -3.71 -10.75 15.64
CA LEU A 180 -4.12 -9.35 15.52
C LEU A 180 -5.61 -9.14 15.84
N SER A 181 -6.38 -10.22 15.91
CA SER A 181 -7.79 -10.20 16.27
C SER A 181 -8.24 -11.56 16.79
N LYS A 182 -9.44 -11.63 17.42
CA LYS A 182 -10.06 -12.90 17.85
C LYS A 182 -10.38 -13.86 16.68
N ARG A 183 -10.29 -13.40 15.43
CA ARG A 183 -10.46 -14.19 14.22
C ARG A 183 -9.11 -14.33 13.54
N THR A 184 -8.60 -15.40 13.26
CA THR A 184 -7.55 -15.95 12.39
C THR A 184 -6.49 -15.01 11.76
N ALA A 185 -6.60 -13.68 11.86
CA ALA A 185 -5.59 -12.77 11.35
C ALA A 185 -4.37 -12.75 12.26
N HIS A 186 -3.23 -13.06 11.68
CA HIS A 186 -1.93 -13.05 12.36
C HIS A 186 -0.97 -12.13 11.62
N CYS A 187 0.14 -11.78 12.26
CA CYS A 187 1.33 -11.31 11.58
C CYS A 187 2.52 -12.15 12.04
N LEU A 188 3.53 -12.26 11.20
CA LEU A 188 4.83 -12.80 11.57
C LEU A 188 5.69 -11.64 12.05
N ARG A 189 6.14 -11.70 13.30
CA ARG A 189 7.11 -10.78 13.86
C ARG A 189 8.45 -11.49 13.99
N ALA A 190 9.52 -10.81 13.59
CA ALA A 190 10.89 -11.32 13.74
C ALA A 190 11.81 -10.22 14.25
N PHE A 191 12.87 -10.61 14.93
CA PHE A 191 13.93 -9.73 15.37
C PHE A 191 15.21 -10.10 14.62
N LEU A 192 15.70 -9.15 13.82
CA LEU A 192 16.86 -9.33 12.96
C LEU A 192 18.05 -8.55 13.53
N MET A 193 19.24 -9.15 13.50
CA MET A 193 20.49 -8.50 13.94
C MET A 193 21.12 -7.75 12.77
N ASP A 194 21.27 -6.43 12.89
CA ASP A 194 21.95 -5.58 11.91
C ASP A 194 23.13 -4.84 12.57
N GLY A 195 24.26 -5.53 12.66
CA GLY A 195 25.40 -5.09 13.45
C GLY A 195 25.09 -5.10 14.95
N ALA A 196 25.12 -3.94 15.60
CA ALA A 196 24.76 -3.78 17.02
C ALA A 196 23.27 -3.52 17.26
N ASP A 197 22.50 -3.25 16.20
CA ASP A 197 21.07 -2.93 16.28
C ASP A 197 20.22 -4.17 16.11
N THR A 198 19.08 -4.20 16.79
CA THR A 198 18.02 -5.21 16.57
C THR A 198 16.85 -4.56 15.89
N ILE A 199 16.52 -5.03 14.69
CA ILE A 199 15.38 -4.58 13.90
C ILE A 199 14.17 -5.43 14.25
N MET A 200 13.04 -4.84 14.64
CA MET A 200 11.77 -5.53 14.64
C MET A 200 11.18 -5.49 13.24
N LEU A 201 11.05 -6.66 12.64
CA LEU A 201 10.39 -6.82 11.36
C LEU A 201 9.00 -7.41 11.57
N ILE A 202 8.00 -6.78 10.94
CA ILE A 202 6.62 -7.26 10.94
C ILE A 202 6.23 -7.56 9.49
N ASN A 203 5.90 -8.82 9.21
CA ASN A 203 5.31 -9.26 7.96
C ASN A 203 3.83 -9.51 8.20
N GLN A 204 2.97 -8.70 7.60
CA GLN A 204 1.53 -8.70 7.83
C GLN A 204 0.72 -9.01 6.57
N HIS A 205 -0.48 -9.53 6.78
CA HIS A 205 -1.55 -9.63 5.79
C HIS A 205 -2.86 -9.27 6.52
N LEU A 206 -3.36 -8.04 6.29
CA LEU A 206 -4.58 -7.57 6.94
C LEU A 206 -5.82 -8.24 6.32
N GLU A 207 -6.95 -8.15 7.03
CA GLU A 207 -8.21 -8.80 6.61
C GLU A 207 -8.52 -8.53 5.14
N SER A 208 -8.65 -9.63 4.38
CA SER A 208 -8.95 -9.58 2.95
C SER A 208 -10.38 -9.12 2.68
N ASN A 209 -10.59 -8.46 1.57
CA ASN A 209 -11.93 -8.09 1.08
C ASN A 209 -12.73 -9.32 0.63
N ARG A 210 -12.12 -10.52 0.53
CA ARG A 210 -12.75 -11.80 0.13
C ARG A 210 -13.56 -11.69 -1.17
N LEU A 211 -13.06 -10.87 -2.12
CA LEU A 211 -13.70 -10.71 -3.43
C LEU A 211 -13.56 -12.01 -4.22
N SER A 212 -14.67 -12.79 -4.29
CA SER A 212 -14.68 -14.00 -5.12
C SER A 212 -14.52 -13.66 -6.60
N GLN A 213 -14.17 -14.65 -7.43
CA GLN A 213 -14.02 -14.43 -8.87
C GLN A 213 -15.35 -14.01 -9.51
N GLU A 214 -16.48 -14.51 -8.97
CA GLU A 214 -17.82 -14.12 -9.42
C GLU A 214 -18.10 -12.64 -9.15
N VAL A 215 -17.75 -12.14 -7.95
CA VAL A 215 -17.89 -10.72 -7.59
C VAL A 215 -16.97 -9.85 -8.44
N LYS A 216 -15.70 -10.25 -8.62
CA LYS A 216 -14.73 -9.54 -9.48
C LYS A 216 -15.26 -9.46 -10.94
N SER A 217 -15.80 -10.57 -11.47
CA SER A 217 -16.34 -10.63 -12.83
C SER A 217 -17.59 -9.78 -13.00
N ALA A 218 -18.54 -9.86 -12.04
CA ALA A 218 -19.77 -9.06 -12.06
C ALA A 218 -19.46 -7.55 -11.99
N TYR A 219 -18.49 -7.15 -11.19
CA TYR A 219 -18.03 -5.76 -11.12
C TYR A 219 -17.40 -5.30 -12.44
N ALA A 220 -16.49 -6.10 -13.03
CA ALA A 220 -15.84 -5.77 -14.29
C ALA A 220 -16.86 -5.66 -15.44
N GLU A 221 -17.89 -6.52 -15.44
CA GLU A 221 -19.01 -6.45 -16.40
C GLU A 221 -19.87 -5.20 -16.19
N ALA A 222 -20.16 -4.85 -14.93
CA ALA A 222 -20.92 -3.65 -14.58
C ALA A 222 -20.26 -2.37 -15.08
N LEU A 223 -18.92 -2.27 -14.97
CA LEU A 223 -18.15 -1.13 -15.49
C LEU A 223 -18.24 -1.02 -17.03
N GLY A 224 -18.40 -2.15 -17.74
CA GLY A 224 -18.48 -2.16 -19.21
C GLY A 224 -19.88 -1.87 -19.78
N LYS A 225 -20.96 -2.16 -19.04
CA LYS A 225 -22.32 -2.10 -19.58
C LYS A 225 -23.07 -0.79 -19.37
N HIS A 226 -22.65 0.07 -18.46
CA HIS A 226 -23.29 1.34 -18.09
C HIS A 226 -24.81 1.27 -17.80
N GLU A 227 -25.37 0.08 -17.60
CA GLU A 227 -26.76 -0.13 -17.23
C GLU A 227 -26.92 -0.06 -15.71
N ARG A 228 -27.95 0.68 -15.25
CA ARG A 228 -28.17 0.93 -13.82
C ARG A 228 -28.33 -0.35 -13.00
N ASP A 229 -29.04 -1.35 -13.51
CA ASP A 229 -29.25 -2.61 -12.80
C ASP A 229 -27.99 -3.49 -12.77
N SER A 230 -27.20 -3.47 -13.85
CA SER A 230 -25.90 -4.15 -13.90
C SER A 230 -24.90 -3.50 -12.95
N MET A 231 -24.84 -2.17 -12.92
CA MET A 231 -24.00 -1.40 -11.98
C MET A 231 -24.37 -1.72 -10.52
N ARG A 232 -25.65 -1.75 -10.19
CA ARG A 232 -26.10 -2.08 -8.85
C ARG A 232 -25.68 -3.49 -8.44
N LYS A 233 -25.96 -4.49 -9.27
CA LYS A 233 -25.61 -5.90 -9.01
C LYS A 233 -24.10 -6.16 -8.92
N GLY A 234 -23.27 -5.38 -9.61
CA GLY A 234 -21.83 -5.52 -9.57
C GLY A 234 -21.17 -4.75 -8.42
N ILE A 235 -21.71 -3.59 -8.04
CA ILE A 235 -21.06 -2.68 -7.07
C ILE A 235 -21.54 -2.94 -5.64
N GLU A 236 -22.83 -3.18 -5.38
CA GLU A 236 -23.34 -3.39 -4.03
C GLU A 236 -22.63 -4.53 -3.27
N PRO A 237 -22.40 -5.73 -3.85
CA PRO A 237 -21.67 -6.79 -3.14
C PRO A 237 -20.23 -6.40 -2.78
N VAL A 238 -19.56 -5.62 -3.63
CA VAL A 238 -18.22 -5.11 -3.35
C VAL A 238 -18.24 -4.17 -2.14
N ILE A 239 -19.20 -3.23 -2.11
CA ILE A 239 -19.38 -2.29 -0.99
C ILE A 239 -19.63 -3.04 0.32
N ASP A 240 -20.49 -4.04 0.33
CA ASP A 240 -20.82 -4.81 1.53
C ASP A 240 -19.63 -5.61 2.05
N LEU A 241 -18.84 -6.21 1.15
CA LEU A 241 -17.62 -6.92 1.52
C LEU A 241 -16.57 -5.97 2.10
N LEU A 242 -16.36 -4.81 1.47
CA LEU A 242 -15.47 -3.77 1.97
C LEU A 242 -15.92 -3.26 3.34
N ALA A 243 -17.20 -2.94 3.50
CA ALA A 243 -17.77 -2.45 4.76
C ALA A 243 -17.63 -3.47 5.91
N THR A 244 -17.56 -4.77 5.59
CA THR A 244 -17.32 -5.84 6.55
C THR A 244 -15.83 -5.96 6.91
N ALA A 245 -14.92 -5.76 5.95
CA ALA A 245 -13.49 -5.93 6.14
C ALA A 245 -12.82 -4.72 6.83
N TRP A 246 -13.24 -3.49 6.54
CA TRP A 246 -12.61 -2.28 7.08
C TRP A 246 -12.57 -2.20 8.61
N PRO A 247 -13.64 -2.50 9.37
CA PRO A 247 -13.57 -2.51 10.85
C PRO A 247 -12.57 -3.52 11.38
N LEU A 248 -12.47 -4.70 10.76
CA LEU A 248 -11.53 -5.73 11.17
C LEU A 248 -10.09 -5.28 10.90
N ARG A 249 -9.82 -4.66 9.75
CA ARG A 249 -8.52 -4.07 9.44
C ARG A 249 -8.12 -2.96 10.41
N ALA A 250 -9.09 -2.12 10.83
CA ALA A 250 -8.82 -1.07 11.80
C ALA A 250 -8.31 -1.66 13.12
N LEU A 251 -9.00 -2.66 13.68
CA LEU A 251 -8.59 -3.36 14.90
C LEU A 251 -7.20 -4.01 14.77
N GLN A 252 -6.93 -4.64 13.63
CA GLN A 252 -5.63 -5.26 13.34
C GLN A 252 -4.53 -4.20 13.26
N THR A 253 -4.81 -3.08 12.59
CA THR A 253 -3.90 -1.95 12.45
C THR A 253 -3.55 -1.33 13.79
N ASP A 254 -4.54 -1.11 14.65
CA ASP A 254 -4.35 -0.54 15.99
C ASP A 254 -3.51 -1.47 16.86
N SER A 255 -3.68 -2.79 16.72
CA SER A 255 -2.86 -3.79 17.40
C SER A 255 -1.39 -3.73 16.92
N ILE A 256 -1.16 -3.59 15.61
CA ILE A 256 0.20 -3.44 15.05
C ILE A 256 0.82 -2.11 15.50
N GLN A 257 0.05 -1.02 15.50
CA GLN A 257 0.55 0.27 15.99
C GLN A 257 0.99 0.18 17.46
N ALA A 258 0.22 -0.48 18.32
CA ALA A 258 0.60 -0.68 19.72
C ALA A 258 1.93 -1.42 19.87
N LEU A 259 2.18 -2.46 19.05
CA LEU A 259 3.47 -3.17 19.01
C LEU A 259 4.61 -2.26 18.58
N ILE A 260 4.38 -1.41 17.58
CA ILE A 260 5.37 -0.44 17.11
C ILE A 260 5.66 0.59 18.21
N ASP A 261 4.64 1.13 18.85
CA ASP A 261 4.78 2.13 19.92
C ASP A 261 5.54 1.58 21.14
N GLU A 262 5.37 0.30 21.46
CA GLU A 262 6.12 -0.39 22.52
C GLU A 262 7.62 -0.58 22.16
N TRP A 263 7.92 -0.80 20.86
CA TRP A 263 9.28 -1.07 20.40
C TRP A 263 10.10 0.20 20.14
N LEU A 264 9.47 1.30 19.70
CA LEU A 264 10.14 2.57 19.45
C LEU A 264 10.91 3.07 20.68
N PRO A 265 12.07 3.72 20.55
CA PRO A 265 12.68 4.22 19.29
C PRO A 265 13.62 3.23 18.58
N ARG A 266 13.56 1.95 18.90
CA ARG A 266 14.34 0.93 18.19
C ARG A 266 13.84 0.75 16.76
N PRO A 267 14.68 0.28 15.82
CA PRO A 267 14.34 0.21 14.41
C PRO A 267 13.20 -0.78 14.12
N VAL A 268 12.28 -0.35 13.24
CA VAL A 268 11.13 -1.16 12.76
C VAL A 268 11.11 -1.17 11.25
N ILE A 269 10.86 -2.34 10.66
CA ILE A 269 10.46 -2.53 9.26
C ILE A 269 9.12 -3.27 9.28
N LEU A 270 8.13 -2.74 8.58
CA LEU A 270 6.82 -3.35 8.43
C LEU A 270 6.51 -3.51 6.95
N CYS A 271 6.23 -4.72 6.53
CA CYS A 271 5.88 -5.03 5.16
C CYS A 271 4.63 -5.90 5.07
N GLY A 272 4.01 -5.91 3.91
CA GLY A 272 2.97 -6.88 3.56
C GLY A 272 1.79 -6.28 2.83
N ASP A 273 0.80 -7.14 2.67
CA ASP A 273 -0.48 -6.81 2.09
C ASP A 273 -1.39 -6.17 3.15
N PHE A 274 -1.67 -4.88 2.97
CA PHE A 274 -2.57 -4.14 3.86
C PHE A 274 -4.05 -4.35 3.48
N ASN A 275 -4.30 -4.92 2.30
CA ASN A 275 -5.63 -4.98 1.70
C ASN A 275 -6.33 -3.60 1.64
N ASP A 276 -5.55 -2.52 1.77
CA ASP A 276 -6.04 -1.14 1.87
C ASP A 276 -5.14 -0.17 1.11
N THR A 277 -5.74 0.88 0.55
CA THR A 277 -5.04 1.86 -0.29
C THR A 277 -4.21 2.85 0.54
N PRO A 278 -3.31 3.64 -0.09
CA PRO A 278 -2.59 4.71 0.61
C PRO A 278 -3.49 5.77 1.25
N ILE A 279 -4.75 5.87 0.77
CA ILE A 279 -5.75 6.77 1.36
C ILE A 279 -6.73 5.94 2.17
N SER A 280 -6.25 5.45 3.31
CA SER A 280 -7.04 4.63 4.23
C SER A 280 -6.68 4.92 5.68
N TYR A 281 -7.54 4.45 6.58
CA TYR A 281 -7.27 4.47 8.01
C TYR A 281 -5.99 3.70 8.33
N SER A 282 -5.87 2.47 7.85
CA SER A 282 -4.75 1.57 8.12
C SER A 282 -3.42 2.18 7.70
N HIS A 283 -3.31 2.68 6.47
CA HIS A 283 -2.09 3.30 5.99
C HIS A 283 -1.74 4.57 6.80
N ARG A 284 -2.73 5.43 7.08
CA ARG A 284 -2.52 6.67 7.85
C ARG A 284 -2.04 6.39 9.28
N VAL A 285 -2.66 5.42 9.97
CA VAL A 285 -2.30 5.06 11.35
C VAL A 285 -0.85 4.60 11.40
N LEU A 286 -0.45 3.68 10.56
CA LEU A 286 0.91 3.13 10.54
C LEU A 286 1.96 4.14 10.05
N THR A 287 1.62 4.99 9.08
CA THR A 287 2.52 6.06 8.61
C THR A 287 2.59 7.26 9.57
N SER A 288 1.78 7.30 10.62
CA SER A 288 1.98 8.27 11.72
C SER A 288 3.23 7.97 12.56
N ARG A 289 3.77 6.74 12.48
CA ARG A 289 4.95 6.26 13.20
C ARG A 289 6.12 5.92 12.28
N LEU A 290 5.82 5.45 11.08
CA LEU A 290 6.80 4.94 10.13
C LEU A 290 6.75 5.74 8.82
N SER A 291 7.87 5.81 8.13
CA SER A 291 7.95 6.36 6.76
C SER A 291 7.52 5.33 5.73
N SER A 292 6.82 5.77 4.68
CA SER A 292 6.46 4.91 3.55
C SER A 292 7.55 4.93 2.49
N ALA A 293 8.09 3.77 2.13
CA ALA A 293 9.12 3.63 1.11
C ALA A 293 8.63 4.15 -0.25
N PHE A 294 7.42 3.79 -0.65
CA PHE A 294 6.88 4.22 -1.94
C PHE A 294 6.64 5.73 -2.01
N ARG A 295 6.20 6.34 -0.91
CA ARG A 295 6.07 7.81 -0.83
C ARG A 295 7.42 8.52 -0.97
N GLU A 296 8.50 7.97 -0.37
CA GLU A 296 9.81 8.62 -0.34
C GLU A 296 10.63 8.43 -1.62
N SER A 297 10.54 7.26 -2.27
CA SER A 297 11.39 6.94 -3.41
C SER A 297 10.70 6.19 -4.56
N GLY A 298 9.39 5.92 -4.44
CA GLY A 298 8.57 5.41 -5.54
C GLY A 298 8.06 6.52 -6.45
N ASN A 299 7.47 6.15 -7.59
CA ASN A 299 6.90 7.09 -8.56
C ASN A 299 5.59 6.58 -9.14
N GLY A 300 4.64 7.49 -9.35
CA GLY A 300 3.36 7.19 -9.99
C GLY A 300 2.37 6.45 -9.09
N LEU A 301 1.51 5.65 -9.67
CA LEU A 301 0.45 4.92 -8.96
C LEU A 301 0.98 3.67 -8.24
N GLY A 302 1.93 2.95 -8.84
CA GLY A 302 2.57 1.77 -8.26
C GLY A 302 1.57 0.68 -7.85
N PHE A 303 0.67 0.33 -8.75
CA PHE A 303 -0.32 -0.72 -8.48
C PHE A 303 0.36 -2.04 -8.15
N THR A 304 0.10 -2.57 -6.98
CA THR A 304 0.59 -3.88 -6.54
C THR A 304 -0.45 -4.97 -6.73
N PHE A 305 -1.75 -4.65 -6.70
CA PHE A 305 -2.83 -5.56 -7.03
C PHE A 305 -3.38 -5.23 -8.41
N HIS A 306 -3.46 -6.24 -9.31
CA HIS A 306 -3.73 -6.01 -10.73
C HIS A 306 -4.91 -6.81 -11.29
N THR A 307 -5.78 -7.33 -10.43
CA THR A 307 -7.01 -7.99 -10.90
C THR A 307 -7.84 -7.04 -11.75
N LYS A 308 -8.37 -7.56 -12.87
CA LYS A 308 -9.15 -6.78 -13.85
C LYS A 308 -10.25 -5.97 -13.17
N GLY A 309 -10.23 -4.66 -13.37
CA GLY A 309 -11.18 -3.71 -12.79
C GLY A 309 -10.78 -3.14 -11.42
N PHE A 310 -9.71 -3.64 -10.79
CA PHE A 310 -9.25 -3.21 -9.46
C PHE A 310 -7.73 -2.96 -9.39
N PRO A 311 -7.15 -2.13 -10.27
CA PRO A 311 -5.74 -1.82 -10.14
C PRO A 311 -5.53 -0.87 -8.94
N VAL A 312 -4.94 -1.38 -7.87
CA VAL A 312 -4.70 -0.61 -6.62
C VAL A 312 -3.34 -0.95 -6.02
N ARG A 313 -2.77 -0.01 -5.25
CA ARG A 313 -1.59 -0.29 -4.41
C ARG A 313 -2.08 -0.63 -3.01
N ILE A 314 -1.90 -1.87 -2.58
CA ILE A 314 -2.31 -2.39 -1.27
C ILE A 314 -1.18 -3.10 -0.54
N ASP A 315 -0.05 -3.33 -1.22
CA ASP A 315 1.18 -3.82 -0.60
C ASP A 315 2.10 -2.64 -0.29
N HIS A 316 2.63 -2.59 0.93
CA HIS A 316 3.43 -1.48 1.41
C HIS A 316 4.67 -1.96 2.16
N ILE A 317 5.74 -1.16 2.08
CA ILE A 317 6.93 -1.28 2.94
C ILE A 317 7.04 0.03 3.71
N LEU A 318 6.95 -0.07 5.04
CA LEU A 318 7.11 1.03 5.97
C LEU A 318 8.34 0.78 6.84
N PHE A 319 9.01 1.84 7.31
CA PHE A 319 10.23 1.73 8.07
C PHE A 319 10.43 2.92 9.02
N SER A 320 11.27 2.76 10.03
CA SER A 320 11.65 3.85 10.95
C SER A 320 12.42 4.93 10.20
N GLY A 321 11.74 6.03 9.87
CA GLY A 321 12.27 7.11 9.05
C GLY A 321 13.37 7.94 9.71
N ASP A 322 13.58 7.82 11.02
CA ASP A 322 14.72 8.38 11.76
C ASP A 322 16.00 7.56 11.58
N ARG A 323 15.88 6.25 11.26
CA ARG A 323 16.98 5.30 11.08
C ARG A 323 17.43 5.15 9.63
N TRP A 324 16.48 5.14 8.70
CA TRP A 324 16.74 4.90 7.30
C TRP A 324 16.15 5.98 6.39
N LYS A 325 16.66 6.01 5.18
CA LYS A 325 16.10 6.68 4.01
C LYS A 325 15.90 5.64 2.92
N SER A 326 14.75 5.68 2.24
CA SER A 326 14.48 4.76 1.13
C SER A 326 15.00 5.28 -0.21
N TYR A 327 15.37 4.34 -1.07
CA TYR A 327 15.82 4.55 -2.44
C TYR A 327 15.21 3.50 -3.33
N GLU A 328 14.99 3.84 -4.61
CA GLU A 328 14.61 2.91 -5.66
C GLU A 328 13.43 1.99 -5.29
N THR A 329 12.39 2.56 -4.66
CA THR A 329 11.18 1.77 -4.40
C THR A 329 10.44 1.52 -5.71
N THR A 330 10.30 0.24 -6.08
CA THR A 330 9.70 -0.20 -7.35
C THR A 330 8.68 -1.30 -7.12
N VAL A 331 7.70 -1.35 -8.02
CA VAL A 331 6.76 -2.46 -8.16
C VAL A 331 7.12 -3.17 -9.45
N CYS A 332 7.37 -4.47 -9.39
CA CYS A 332 7.75 -5.26 -10.56
C CYS A 332 6.52 -5.87 -11.22
N ASP A 333 6.05 -5.27 -12.31
CA ASP A 333 4.86 -5.67 -13.06
C ASP A 333 5.10 -6.72 -14.15
N THR A 334 6.31 -7.29 -14.20
CA THR A 334 6.68 -8.29 -15.22
C THR A 334 6.28 -9.71 -14.82
N ILE A 335 6.03 -9.96 -13.53
CA ILE A 335 5.61 -11.27 -13.04
C ILE A 335 4.11 -11.28 -12.71
N THR A 336 3.35 -12.09 -13.43
CA THR A 336 1.87 -12.09 -13.40
C THR A 336 1.25 -13.39 -12.90
N TYR A 337 2.02 -14.22 -12.18
CA TYR A 337 1.55 -15.50 -11.65
C TYR A 337 0.82 -15.41 -10.31
N SER A 338 0.91 -14.28 -9.63
CA SER A 338 0.04 -13.87 -8.53
C SER A 338 -0.88 -12.77 -9.01
N ASP A 339 -1.98 -12.49 -8.36
CA ASP A 339 -2.79 -11.28 -8.58
C ASP A 339 -2.18 -10.04 -7.89
N HIS A 340 -1.04 -10.20 -7.24
CA HIS A 340 -0.18 -9.13 -6.76
C HIS A 340 1.13 -9.05 -7.54
N PHE A 341 1.75 -7.87 -7.53
CA PHE A 341 3.13 -7.63 -7.94
C PHE A 341 4.03 -7.41 -6.73
N PRO A 342 5.27 -7.93 -6.75
CA PRO A 342 6.21 -7.67 -5.68
C PRO A 342 6.62 -6.20 -5.62
N ILE A 343 6.79 -5.69 -4.40
CA ILE A 343 7.34 -4.37 -4.13
C ILE A 343 8.71 -4.51 -3.48
N THR A 344 9.67 -3.72 -3.95
CA THR A 344 11.05 -3.69 -3.42
C THR A 344 11.47 -2.28 -3.07
N THR A 345 12.38 -2.15 -2.10
CA THR A 345 13.01 -0.88 -1.73
C THR A 345 14.43 -1.12 -1.22
N LYS A 346 15.31 -0.14 -1.38
CA LYS A 346 16.64 -0.10 -0.76
C LYS A 346 16.61 0.89 0.40
N LEU A 347 16.96 0.45 1.58
CA LEU A 347 17.05 1.27 2.79
C LEU A 347 18.50 1.54 3.13
N ALA A 348 18.89 2.82 3.11
CA ALA A 348 20.22 3.24 3.56
C ALA A 348 20.15 3.80 4.98
N LYS A 349 21.07 3.40 5.86
CA LYS A 349 21.16 3.98 7.20
C LYS A 349 21.44 5.48 7.12
N LYS A 350 20.71 6.25 7.91
CA LYS A 350 21.00 7.67 8.11
C LYS A 350 22.20 7.81 9.03
N GLU A 351 23.10 8.72 8.70
CA GLU A 351 24.18 9.09 9.65
C GLU A 351 23.56 9.58 10.96
N PRO A 352 24.13 9.18 12.11
CA PRO A 352 23.67 9.71 13.39
C PRO A 352 23.72 11.24 13.35
N GLN A 353 22.58 11.89 13.58
CA GLN A 353 22.57 13.33 13.76
C GLN A 353 23.38 13.63 15.04
N ILE A 354 24.62 14.05 14.88
CA ILE A 354 25.38 14.61 15.99
C ILE A 354 24.60 15.85 16.42
N SER A 355 23.91 15.77 17.56
CA SER A 355 23.22 16.92 18.12
C SER A 355 24.26 18.01 18.33
N LYS A 356 24.21 19.04 17.49
CA LYS A 356 24.91 20.29 17.76
C LYS A 356 24.20 20.96 18.92
N ASN A 357 24.39 20.43 20.13
CA ASN A 357 24.11 21.20 21.34
C ASN A 357 25.08 22.39 21.34
N ARG A 358 24.55 23.53 20.95
CA ARG A 358 25.12 24.83 21.29
C ARG A 358 24.19 25.54 22.25
#